data_8a14d58db8722a3d0b75e1b27dd602ac
#
_entry.id   8a14d58db8722a3d0b75e1b27dd602ac
#
_cell.length_a   1.000
_cell.length_b   1.000
_cell.length_c   1.000
_cell.angle_alpha   90.00
_cell.angle_beta   90.00
_cell.angle_gamma   90.00
#
_symmetry.space_group_name_H-M   'P 1'
#
loop_
_entity.id
_entity.type
_entity.pdbx_description
1 polymer ?
#
loop_
_entity_poly.entity_id
_entity_poly.type
_entity_poly.pdbx_seq_one_letter_code
_entity_poly.pdbx_strand_id
1 'polypeptide(L)'
;MSTIEAALKERIKELTCLYEVSSILVDADPKEHIKTFTAIAQSIKVGFQYPEDTEVVIEQGSIHVATGTILTDKFLSTKIKVFDAIEGFIKVYLNKESLDFLPEEQPLIDNIGIKIGDYLDRVASKQNAARLRQQMEHADRLAIIGELTAGIAHELNTP
;
A
#
# COMPACT_ATOMS: atom_id res chain seq x y z
N MET A 1 -35.51 10.68 4.52
CA MET A 1 -34.72 10.11 3.38
C MET A 1 -35.29 8.73 3.05
N SER A 2 -35.54 8.45 1.79
CA SER A 2 -36.01 7.11 1.39
C SER A 2 -34.88 6.09 1.53
N THR A 3 -35.23 4.79 1.59
CA THR A 3 -34.25 3.70 1.63
C THR A 3 -33.35 3.71 0.38
N ILE A 4 -33.92 4.05 -0.77
CA ILE A 4 -33.17 4.14 -2.04
C ILE A 4 -32.17 5.29 -1.98
N GLU A 5 -32.57 6.45 -1.48
CA GLU A 5 -31.67 7.61 -1.32
C GLU A 5 -30.52 7.31 -0.35
N ALA A 6 -30.83 6.65 0.77
CA ALA A 6 -29.81 6.24 1.74
C ALA A 6 -28.81 5.24 1.12
N ALA A 7 -29.30 4.25 0.38
CA ALA A 7 -28.45 3.29 -0.32
C ALA A 7 -27.58 3.96 -1.39
N LEU A 8 -28.15 4.90 -2.15
CA LEU A 8 -27.40 5.65 -3.15
C LEU A 8 -26.31 6.52 -2.52
N LYS A 9 -26.62 7.18 -1.41
CA LYS A 9 -25.64 7.98 -0.65
C LYS A 9 -24.44 7.12 -0.22
N GLU A 10 -24.70 5.94 0.34
CA GLU A 10 -23.62 5.03 0.77
C GLU A 10 -22.81 4.52 -0.44
N ARG A 11 -23.45 4.24 -1.57
CA ARG A 11 -22.76 3.84 -2.80
C ARG A 11 -21.86 4.95 -3.33
N ILE A 12 -22.30 6.20 -3.28
CA ILE A 12 -21.51 7.36 -3.68
C ILE A 12 -20.27 7.50 -2.77
N LYS A 13 -20.45 7.34 -1.45
CA LYS A 13 -19.35 7.38 -0.48
C LYS A 13 -18.32 6.28 -0.76
N GLU A 14 -18.78 5.07 -1.03
CA GLU A 14 -17.94 3.91 -1.37
C GLU A 14 -17.09 4.18 -2.63
N LEU A 15 -17.73 4.62 -3.70
CA LEU A 15 -17.06 4.94 -4.95
C LEU A 15 -16.07 6.10 -4.80
N THR A 16 -16.44 7.12 -4.02
CA THR A 16 -15.57 8.25 -3.70
C THR A 16 -14.33 7.78 -2.95
N CYS A 17 -14.50 6.89 -1.97
CA CYS A 17 -13.40 6.31 -1.22
C CYS A 17 -12.44 5.55 -2.14
N LEU A 18 -12.95 4.69 -3.03
CA LEU A 18 -12.12 3.94 -3.98
C LEU A 18 -11.35 4.86 -4.91
N TYR A 19 -11.99 5.92 -5.39
CA TYR A 19 -11.34 6.92 -6.23
C TYR A 19 -10.23 7.66 -5.49
N GLU A 20 -10.50 8.11 -4.27
CA GLU A 20 -9.51 8.81 -3.44
C GLU A 20 -8.30 7.93 -3.13
N VAL A 21 -8.52 6.67 -2.76
CA VAL A 21 -7.44 5.71 -2.49
C VAL A 21 -6.59 5.51 -3.75
N SER A 22 -7.22 5.36 -4.91
CA SER A 22 -6.50 5.24 -6.18
C SER A 22 -5.64 6.47 -6.46
N SER A 23 -6.18 7.66 -6.24
CA SER A 23 -5.44 8.94 -6.42
C SER A 23 -4.26 9.05 -5.45
N ILE A 24 -4.48 8.69 -4.18
CA ILE A 24 -3.41 8.69 -3.17
C ILE A 24 -2.26 7.78 -3.61
N LEU A 25 -2.57 6.58 -4.10
CA LEU A 25 -1.55 5.62 -4.51
C LEU A 25 -0.81 6.04 -5.78
N VAL A 26 -1.48 6.72 -6.71
CA VAL A 26 -0.83 7.26 -7.92
C VAL A 26 0.21 8.31 -7.56
N ASP A 27 -0.10 9.19 -6.60
CA ASP A 27 0.76 10.30 -6.19
C ASP A 27 1.71 9.95 -5.04
N ALA A 28 1.69 8.70 -4.56
CA ALA A 28 2.44 8.30 -3.38
C ALA A 28 3.96 8.32 -3.61
N ASP A 29 4.68 8.82 -2.61
CA ASP A 29 6.14 8.72 -2.54
C ASP A 29 6.50 7.41 -1.84
N PRO A 30 7.24 6.50 -2.50
CA PRO A 30 7.65 5.22 -1.90
C PRO A 30 8.49 5.35 -0.63
N LYS A 31 9.03 6.52 -0.35
CA LYS A 31 9.81 6.82 0.85
C LYS A 31 8.95 7.26 2.03
N GLU A 32 7.67 7.56 1.79
CA GLU A 32 6.74 8.13 2.77
C GLU A 32 5.49 7.27 2.94
N HIS A 33 5.66 5.98 3.21
CA HIS A 33 4.53 5.06 3.38
C HIS A 33 3.62 5.43 4.55
N ILE A 34 4.16 5.97 5.64
CA ILE A 34 3.34 6.40 6.79
C ILE A 34 2.34 7.47 6.35
N LYS A 35 2.79 8.46 5.59
CA LYS A 35 1.94 9.52 5.06
C LYS A 35 0.86 8.95 4.13
N THR A 36 1.25 8.06 3.24
CA THR A 36 0.35 7.42 2.27
C THR A 36 -0.73 6.60 2.99
N PHE A 37 -0.34 5.74 3.92
CA PHE A 37 -1.27 4.88 4.65
C PHE A 37 -2.16 5.68 5.60
N THR A 38 -1.66 6.75 6.20
CA THR A 38 -2.48 7.67 7.01
C THR A 38 -3.59 8.30 6.17
N ALA A 39 -3.27 8.77 4.98
CA ALA A 39 -4.25 9.34 4.06
C ALA A 39 -5.30 8.31 3.63
N ILE A 40 -4.87 7.08 3.33
CA ILE A 40 -5.78 5.98 2.97
C ILE A 40 -6.69 5.64 4.14
N ALA A 41 -6.16 5.53 5.35
CA ALA A 41 -6.94 5.25 6.55
C ALA A 41 -8.03 6.31 6.78
N GLN A 42 -7.71 7.58 6.62
CA GLN A 42 -8.70 8.67 6.73
C GLN A 42 -9.78 8.57 5.64
N SER A 43 -9.40 8.23 4.42
CA SER A 43 -10.35 8.05 3.33
C SER A 43 -11.32 6.90 3.59
N ILE A 44 -10.83 5.78 4.14
CA ILE A 44 -11.67 4.64 4.53
C ILE A 44 -12.66 5.05 5.62
N LYS A 45 -12.19 5.73 6.66
CA LYS A 45 -13.03 6.20 7.76
C LYS A 45 -14.22 7.02 7.25
N VAL A 46 -13.96 7.96 6.37
CA VAL A 46 -15.00 8.82 5.79
C VAL A 46 -15.94 8.05 4.86
N GLY A 47 -15.44 7.01 4.21
CA GLY A 47 -16.21 6.18 3.28
C GLY A 47 -17.17 5.20 3.94
N PHE A 48 -17.07 4.95 5.24
CA PHE A 48 -17.94 4.04 5.97
C PHE A 48 -19.23 4.73 6.42
N GLN A 49 -20.25 3.92 6.77
CA GLN A 49 -21.58 4.41 7.13
C GLN A 49 -21.56 5.36 8.33
N TYR A 50 -20.74 5.05 9.34
CA TYR A 50 -20.66 5.81 10.58
C TYR A 50 -19.24 6.36 10.80
N PRO A 51 -18.86 7.42 10.06
CA PRO A 51 -17.47 7.92 10.14
C PRO A 51 -17.02 8.32 11.54
N GLU A 52 -17.92 8.90 12.34
CA GLU A 52 -17.61 9.38 13.68
C GLU A 52 -17.30 8.23 14.67
N ASP A 53 -17.86 7.05 14.41
CA ASP A 53 -17.70 5.86 15.25
C ASP A 53 -16.77 4.82 14.62
N THR A 54 -16.16 5.14 13.49
CA THR A 54 -15.26 4.25 12.76
C THR A 54 -13.82 4.66 12.96
N GLU A 55 -12.98 3.70 13.31
CA GLU A 55 -11.53 3.89 13.37
C GLU A 55 -10.84 2.84 12.50
N VAL A 56 -9.81 3.27 11.79
CA VAL A 56 -9.10 2.46 10.81
C VAL A 56 -7.65 2.27 11.24
N VAL A 57 -7.19 1.04 11.20
CA VAL A 57 -5.80 0.67 11.46
C VAL A 57 -5.24 0.01 10.21
N ILE A 58 -4.08 0.46 9.77
CA ILE A 58 -3.32 -0.17 8.68
C ILE A 58 -1.96 -0.57 9.23
N GLU A 59 -1.65 -1.84 9.11
CA GLU A 59 -0.34 -2.39 9.45
C GLU A 59 0.28 -3.01 8.21
N GLN A 60 1.54 -2.66 7.93
CA GLN A 60 2.28 -3.25 6.82
C GLN A 60 3.77 -3.25 7.17
N GLY A 61 4.34 -4.43 7.31
CA GLY A 61 5.72 -4.56 7.80
C GLY A 61 5.85 -3.97 9.19
N SER A 62 6.77 -3.02 9.36
CA SER A 62 6.97 -2.30 10.62
C SER A 62 6.09 -1.05 10.75
N ILE A 63 5.28 -0.74 9.74
CA ILE A 63 4.46 0.47 9.71
C ILE A 63 3.12 0.18 10.38
N HIS A 64 2.71 1.07 11.27
CA HIS A 64 1.43 1.03 11.95
C HIS A 64 0.82 2.44 11.94
N VAL A 65 -0.34 2.59 11.34
CA VAL A 65 -1.10 3.84 11.37
C VAL A 65 -2.51 3.58 11.87
N ALA A 66 -3.06 4.54 12.59
CA ALA A 66 -4.42 4.47 13.11
C ALA A 66 -5.05 5.86 13.05
N THR A 67 -6.38 5.90 12.81
CA THR A 67 -7.12 7.16 12.76
C THR A 67 -7.49 7.68 14.14
N GLY A 68 -7.53 6.81 15.14
CA GLY A 68 -7.90 7.17 16.49
C GLY A 68 -7.85 5.99 17.47
N THR A 69 -8.52 6.14 18.60
CA THR A 69 -8.52 5.14 19.67
C THR A 69 -9.55 4.04 19.40
N ILE A 70 -9.15 2.79 19.58
CA ILE A 70 -10.01 1.63 19.43
C ILE A 70 -10.66 1.32 20.79
N LEU A 71 -12.00 1.26 20.82
CA LEU A 71 -12.78 1.06 22.03
C LEU A 71 -13.54 -0.28 22.08
N THR A 72 -13.58 -1.03 20.96
CA THR A 72 -14.32 -2.28 20.86
C THR A 72 -13.50 -3.34 20.15
N ASP A 73 -13.99 -4.60 20.18
CA ASP A 73 -13.46 -5.69 19.38
C ASP A 73 -14.31 -5.95 18.13
N LYS A 74 -15.20 -5.03 17.78
CA LYS A 74 -16.07 -5.16 16.62
C LYS A 74 -15.38 -4.57 15.39
N PHE A 75 -14.92 -5.43 14.50
CA PHE A 75 -14.13 -4.98 13.35
C PHE A 75 -14.31 -5.86 12.12
N LEU A 76 -14.03 -5.26 10.97
CA LEU A 76 -13.75 -5.95 9.71
C LEU A 76 -12.25 -5.92 9.46
N SER A 77 -11.75 -6.94 8.77
CA SER A 77 -10.33 -6.94 8.38
C SER A 77 -10.15 -7.47 6.96
N THR A 78 -9.06 -7.06 6.35
CA THR A 78 -8.59 -7.60 5.08
C THR A 78 -7.07 -7.69 5.10
N LYS A 79 -6.53 -8.57 4.28
CA LYS A 79 -5.09 -8.80 4.17
C LYS A 79 -4.51 -7.91 3.07
N ILE A 80 -3.28 -7.46 3.29
CA ILE A 80 -2.48 -6.83 2.25
C ILE A 80 -1.43 -7.85 1.82
N LYS A 81 -1.49 -8.27 0.55
CA LYS A 81 -0.56 -9.24 -0.01
C LYS A 81 0.41 -8.58 -0.97
N VAL A 82 1.68 -8.88 -0.80
CA VAL A 82 2.75 -8.45 -1.69
C VAL A 82 3.42 -9.71 -2.25
N PHE A 83 3.42 -9.88 -3.57
CA PHE A 83 3.86 -11.12 -4.25
C PHE A 83 3.24 -12.38 -3.63
N ASP A 84 1.90 -12.34 -3.43
CA ASP A 84 1.10 -13.41 -2.83
C ASP A 84 1.40 -13.72 -1.36
N ALA A 85 2.33 -13.04 -0.72
CA ALA A 85 2.61 -13.18 0.70
C ALA A 85 1.86 -12.13 1.52
N ILE A 86 1.29 -12.54 2.65
CA ILE A 86 0.62 -11.61 3.57
C ILE A 86 1.69 -10.76 4.25
N GLU A 87 1.66 -9.45 4.02
CA GLU A 87 2.59 -8.49 4.62
C GLU A 87 1.92 -7.45 5.49
N GLY A 88 0.60 -7.47 5.58
CA GLY A 88 -0.13 -6.51 6.39
C GLY A 88 -1.61 -6.73 6.42
N PHE A 89 -2.30 -5.82 7.09
CA PHE A 89 -3.75 -5.86 7.30
C PHE A 89 -4.33 -4.46 7.31
N ILE A 90 -5.58 -4.36 6.85
CA ILE A 90 -6.45 -3.23 7.15
C ILE A 90 -7.50 -3.73 8.13
N LYS A 91 -7.66 -3.06 9.27
CA LYS A 91 -8.72 -3.34 10.23
C LYS A 91 -9.56 -2.10 10.42
N VAL A 92 -10.87 -2.26 10.34
CA VAL A 92 -11.83 -1.17 10.51
C VAL A 92 -12.73 -1.52 11.68
N TYR A 93 -12.71 -0.69 12.71
CA TYR A 93 -13.43 -0.91 13.96
C TYR A 93 -14.66 0.00 14.04
N LEU A 94 -15.75 -0.53 14.57
CA LEU A 94 -16.88 0.28 15.04
C LEU A 94 -16.79 0.43 16.56
N ASN A 95 -16.65 1.66 17.03
CA ASN A 95 -16.46 1.95 18.46
C ASN A 95 -17.75 1.92 19.29
N LYS A 96 -18.88 1.55 18.68
CA LYS A 96 -20.16 1.33 19.37
C LYS A 96 -20.67 -0.07 19.07
N GLU A 97 -20.91 -0.85 20.11
CA GLU A 97 -21.43 -2.22 19.99
C GLU A 97 -22.83 -2.27 19.37
N SER A 98 -23.62 -1.19 19.52
CA SER A 98 -24.97 -1.11 18.97
C SER A 98 -25.05 -0.89 17.46
N LEU A 99 -23.92 -0.53 16.83
CA LEU A 99 -23.85 -0.29 15.38
C LEU A 99 -23.35 -1.53 14.66
N ASP A 100 -23.79 -1.70 13.42
CA ASP A 100 -23.39 -2.81 12.55
C ASP A 100 -22.79 -2.29 11.25
N PHE A 101 -21.86 -3.07 10.69
CA PHE A 101 -21.33 -2.81 9.37
C PHE A 101 -22.34 -3.12 8.29
N LEU A 102 -22.28 -2.38 7.17
CA LEU A 102 -23.02 -2.73 5.97
C LEU A 102 -22.39 -3.93 5.26
N PRO A 103 -23.21 -4.76 4.56
CA PRO A 103 -22.67 -5.87 3.78
C PRO A 103 -21.63 -5.45 2.73
N GLU A 104 -21.74 -4.22 2.20
CA GLU A 104 -20.86 -3.69 1.16
C GLU A 104 -19.50 -3.22 1.71
N GLU A 105 -19.37 -3.07 3.01
CA GLU A 105 -18.15 -2.50 3.62
C GLU A 105 -16.98 -3.49 3.63
N GLN A 106 -17.24 -4.80 3.76
CA GLN A 106 -16.19 -5.81 3.62
C GLN A 106 -15.59 -5.83 2.20
N PRO A 107 -16.40 -5.92 1.12
CA PRO A 107 -15.85 -5.83 -0.24
C PRO A 107 -15.09 -4.53 -0.50
N LEU A 108 -15.50 -3.41 0.10
CA LEU A 108 -14.81 -2.13 -0.04
C LEU A 108 -13.37 -2.23 0.48
N ILE A 109 -13.17 -2.70 1.70
CA ILE A 109 -11.82 -2.83 2.26
C ILE A 109 -11.00 -3.92 1.58
N ASP A 110 -11.65 -5.00 1.12
CA ASP A 110 -10.97 -6.04 0.33
C ASP A 110 -10.38 -5.46 -0.94
N ASN A 111 -11.15 -4.62 -1.63
CA ASN A 111 -10.70 -3.94 -2.84
C ASN A 111 -9.54 -2.98 -2.57
N ILE A 112 -9.61 -2.25 -1.47
CA ILE A 112 -8.54 -1.34 -1.05
C ILE A 112 -7.26 -2.12 -0.70
N GLY A 113 -7.40 -3.24 -0.01
CA GLY A 113 -6.28 -4.14 0.31
C GLY A 113 -5.56 -4.62 -0.95
N ILE A 114 -6.31 -4.99 -1.99
CA ILE A 114 -5.76 -5.37 -3.29
C ILE A 114 -5.01 -4.21 -3.93
N LYS A 115 -5.59 -3.00 -3.91
CA LYS A 115 -4.95 -1.80 -4.47
C LYS A 115 -3.63 -1.46 -3.79
N ILE A 116 -3.58 -1.56 -2.46
CA ILE A 116 -2.35 -1.34 -1.69
C ILE A 116 -1.32 -2.41 -2.03
N GLY A 117 -1.72 -3.68 -2.08
CA GLY A 117 -0.83 -4.78 -2.44
C GLY A 117 -0.23 -4.59 -3.84
N ASP A 118 -1.03 -4.25 -4.83
CA ASP A 118 -0.58 -3.98 -6.19
C ASP A 118 0.41 -2.80 -6.24
N TYR A 119 0.14 -1.76 -5.47
CA TYR A 119 1.05 -0.62 -5.34
C TYR A 119 2.41 -1.06 -4.77
N LEU A 120 2.40 -1.84 -3.69
CA LEU A 120 3.63 -2.32 -3.06
C LEU A 120 4.41 -3.27 -3.98
N ASP A 121 3.72 -4.12 -4.74
CA ASP A 121 4.33 -4.96 -5.78
C ASP A 121 5.08 -4.10 -6.80
N ARG A 122 4.45 -3.05 -7.30
CA ARG A 122 5.08 -2.14 -8.27
C ARG A 122 6.29 -1.41 -7.70
N VAL A 123 6.20 -0.94 -6.47
CA VAL A 123 7.32 -0.27 -5.78
C VAL A 123 8.49 -1.24 -5.64
N ALA A 124 8.24 -2.44 -5.13
CA ALA A 124 9.28 -3.45 -4.94
C ALA A 124 9.91 -3.87 -6.28
N SER A 125 9.10 -4.04 -7.33
CA SER A 125 9.59 -4.39 -8.67
C SER A 125 10.50 -3.32 -9.25
N LYS A 126 10.13 -2.04 -9.09
CA LYS A 126 10.97 -0.92 -9.55
C LYS A 126 12.29 -0.85 -8.79
N GLN A 127 12.24 -1.04 -7.47
CA GLN A 127 13.45 -1.05 -6.64
C GLN A 127 14.38 -2.20 -7.01
N ASN A 128 13.83 -3.39 -7.24
CA ASN A 128 14.60 -4.57 -7.67
C ASN A 128 15.24 -4.35 -9.05
N ALA A 129 14.49 -3.78 -10.00
CA ALA A 129 15.02 -3.48 -11.33
C ALA A 129 16.15 -2.46 -11.27
N ALA A 130 16.02 -1.41 -10.45
CA ALA A 130 17.06 -0.41 -10.26
C ALA A 130 18.33 -1.03 -9.64
N ARG A 131 18.17 -1.88 -8.64
CA ARG A 131 19.28 -2.58 -7.99
C ARG A 131 20.01 -3.51 -8.96
N LEU A 132 19.27 -4.29 -9.74
CA LEU A 132 19.85 -5.17 -10.76
C LEU A 132 20.62 -4.38 -11.81
N ARG A 133 20.09 -3.24 -12.27
CA ARG A 133 20.77 -2.36 -13.22
C ARG A 133 22.09 -1.85 -12.64
N GLN A 134 22.11 -1.41 -11.38
CA GLN A 134 23.34 -0.98 -10.72
C GLN A 134 24.37 -2.10 -10.61
N GLN A 135 23.92 -3.32 -10.28
CA GLN A 135 24.79 -4.48 -10.22
C GLN A 135 25.39 -4.81 -11.59
N MET A 136 24.59 -4.76 -12.65
CA MET A 136 25.06 -5.00 -14.02
C MET A 136 26.06 -3.94 -14.48
N GLU A 137 25.77 -2.65 -14.22
CA GLU A 137 26.70 -1.56 -14.53
C GLU A 137 28.03 -1.72 -13.78
N HIS A 138 27.96 -2.11 -12.51
CA HIS A 138 29.16 -2.36 -11.71
C HIS A 138 29.97 -3.55 -12.26
N ALA A 139 29.31 -4.63 -12.64
CA ALA A 139 29.96 -5.79 -13.25
C ALA A 139 30.62 -5.42 -14.59
N ASP A 140 29.95 -4.63 -15.43
CA ASP A 140 30.47 -4.13 -16.71
C ASP A 140 31.72 -3.27 -16.50
N ARG A 141 31.70 -2.38 -15.51
CA ARG A 141 32.87 -1.56 -15.16
C ARG A 141 34.07 -2.43 -14.71
N LEU A 142 33.80 -3.43 -13.87
CA LEU A 142 34.87 -4.36 -13.43
C LEU A 142 35.44 -5.17 -14.59
N ALA A 143 34.58 -5.61 -15.53
CA ALA A 143 35.02 -6.33 -16.73
C ALA A 143 35.89 -5.44 -17.61
N ILE A 144 35.53 -4.19 -17.86
CA ILE A 144 36.30 -3.23 -18.62
C ILE A 144 37.67 -2.96 -17.95
N ILE A 145 37.67 -2.73 -16.65
CA ILE A 145 38.91 -2.53 -15.87
C ILE A 145 39.80 -3.78 -15.96
N GLY A 146 39.22 -4.96 -15.84
CA GLY A 146 39.97 -6.22 -15.97
C GLY A 146 40.60 -6.39 -17.35
N GLU A 147 39.88 -6.07 -18.42
CA GLU A 147 40.38 -6.10 -19.78
C GLU A 147 41.53 -5.11 -19.99
N LEU A 148 41.35 -3.88 -19.51
CA LEU A 148 42.41 -2.84 -19.58
C LEU A 148 43.66 -3.27 -18.79
N THR A 149 43.48 -3.78 -17.59
CA THR A 149 44.58 -4.29 -16.73
C THR A 149 45.32 -5.42 -17.42
N ALA A 150 44.61 -6.39 -17.99
CA ALA A 150 45.19 -7.51 -18.72
C ALA A 150 45.95 -7.02 -19.98
N GLY A 151 45.38 -6.07 -20.72
CA GLY A 151 46.00 -5.44 -21.89
C GLY A 151 47.29 -4.70 -21.53
N ILE A 152 47.27 -3.92 -20.46
CA ILE A 152 48.43 -3.20 -19.95
C ILE A 152 49.51 -4.19 -19.51
N ALA A 153 49.16 -5.24 -18.77
CA ALA A 153 50.11 -6.27 -18.33
C ALA A 153 50.77 -6.98 -19.54
N HIS A 154 49.98 -7.26 -20.58
CA HIS A 154 50.47 -7.88 -21.81
C HIS A 154 51.44 -6.92 -22.51
N GLU A 155 51.12 -5.65 -22.65
CA GLU A 155 51.99 -4.63 -23.23
C GLU A 155 53.29 -4.49 -22.46
N LEU A 156 53.23 -4.48 -21.13
CA LEU A 156 54.44 -4.38 -20.29
C LEU A 156 55.34 -5.63 -20.36
N ASN A 157 54.78 -6.79 -20.64
CA ASN A 157 55.48 -8.04 -20.74
C ASN A 157 55.98 -8.36 -22.16
N THR A 158 55.63 -7.55 -23.14
CA THR A 158 56.10 -7.73 -24.52
C THR A 158 57.53 -7.16 -24.65
N PRO A 159 58.51 -7.95 -25.11
CA PRO A 159 59.86 -7.46 -25.27
C PRO A 159 59.99 -6.38 -26.34
#